data_c6cfde637e3c9e7b15fc38d5f84107fb
#
_entry.id   c6cfde637e3c9e7b15fc38d5f84107fb
#
_cell.length_a   1.000
_cell.length_b   1.000
_cell.length_c   1.000
_cell.angle_alpha   90.00
_cell.angle_beta   90.00
_cell.angle_gamma   90.00
#
_symmetry.space_group_name_H-M   'P 1'
#
loop_
_entity.id
_entity.type
_entity.pdbx_description
1 polymer ?
#
loop_
_entity_poly.entity_id
_entity_poly.type
_entity_poly.pdbx_seq_one_letter_code
_entity_poly.pdbx_strand_id
1 'polypeptide(L)'
;MAQAQAAMSGQLGRQTSKRQQPTPPTSQHPRPIESSGSVRVPQGQAGVAHSASRARQRPRQSNGVDVVAQLKRICSEGDPREVYRGFTKIGQGASGGVYTGHEKGTNRLVAIKQMNLEQQPKKDLIINEILVMKESSHPNIVNFIDSYLCGGELWVVMEFMEGGSLTDVVTFNIMTEGQIAAVCRETLKGLQHLHSKGVIHRDIKSDNILLSMEGNIKLSKCFYREARVQTADFCIADFGFCATINEAQNKRTTMVGTPYWMAPEVVTRKEYGRKVDIWSLGIMAIEMIEGEPPYLTESPLRALWLIATNGTPQIKDEQNLSPVFRDFLYFALKVDPEKRASAHDLLRVSLDVICELVTRLTWRVA
;
A
#
# COMPACT_ATOMS: atom_id res chain seq x y z
N MET A 1 -34.65 25.59 35.01
CA MET A 1 -33.88 26.11 36.14
C MET A 1 -32.43 26.01 35.70
N ALA A 2 -31.82 26.95 35.09
CA ALA A 2 -31.36 28.31 35.42
C ALA A 2 -30.40 28.33 36.61
N GLN A 3 -29.20 28.84 36.32
CA GLN A 3 -28.12 29.27 37.23
C GLN A 3 -27.16 28.13 37.71
N ALA A 4 -25.87 28.16 37.35
CA ALA A 4 -24.87 29.15 37.71
C ALA A 4 -23.72 29.23 36.70
N GLN A 5 -23.61 30.39 36.04
CA GLN A 5 -22.36 30.97 35.55
C GLN A 5 -21.76 31.78 36.72
N ALA A 6 -20.47 31.74 36.95
CA ALA A 6 -19.61 32.92 37.06
C ALA A 6 -18.22 32.60 37.66
N ALA A 7 -17.26 33.14 36.98
CA ALA A 7 -16.04 33.79 37.50
C ALA A 7 -14.88 32.93 37.98
N MET A 8 -13.77 32.92 37.19
CA MET A 8 -12.53 33.56 37.65
C MET A 8 -11.61 33.87 36.47
N SER A 9 -11.60 35.12 36.07
CA SER A 9 -10.53 35.78 35.32
C SER A 9 -9.40 36.10 36.27
N GLY A 10 -8.20 35.62 35.96
CA GLY A 10 -6.95 35.98 36.65
C GLY A 10 -5.88 36.27 35.63
N GLN A 11 -5.68 37.56 35.36
CA GLN A 11 -4.50 38.08 34.67
C GLN A 11 -3.22 37.77 35.45
N LEU A 12 -2.17 37.26 34.77
CA LEU A 12 -0.79 37.39 35.24
C LEU A 12 0.16 37.57 34.04
N GLY A 13 0.94 38.57 34.20
CA GLY A 13 1.78 39.39 33.37
C GLY A 13 2.77 38.69 32.44
N ARG A 14 2.91 39.32 31.29
CA ARG A 14 4.03 39.22 30.36
C ARG A 14 5.33 39.63 31.04
N GLN A 15 6.30 38.74 31.15
CA GLN A 15 7.70 39.09 31.25
C GLN A 15 8.44 38.55 30.01
N THR A 16 8.84 39.50 29.17
CA THR A 16 9.73 39.31 28.04
C THR A 16 11.16 39.20 28.53
N SER A 17 11.76 38.04 28.48
CA SER A 17 13.20 37.85 28.64
C SER A 17 13.83 37.63 27.26
N LYS A 18 14.56 38.65 26.79
CA LYS A 18 15.44 38.59 25.62
C LYS A 18 16.64 37.70 25.98
N ARG A 19 16.77 36.56 25.33
CA ARG A 19 17.97 35.73 25.35
C ARG A 19 18.67 35.86 23.99
N GLN A 20 19.87 36.43 24.06
CA GLN A 20 20.80 36.66 22.95
C GLN A 20 21.20 35.32 22.30
N GLN A 21 21.24 35.29 20.97
CA GLN A 21 21.85 34.23 20.18
C GLN A 21 23.38 34.41 20.19
N PRO A 22 24.17 33.34 20.32
CA PRO A 22 25.59 33.35 20.03
C PRO A 22 25.84 33.15 18.53
N THR A 23 26.67 34.00 17.96
CA THR A 23 27.22 33.95 16.60
C THR A 23 28.21 32.80 16.45
N PRO A 24 28.26 32.10 15.30
CA PRO A 24 29.27 31.06 15.06
C PRO A 24 30.61 31.65 14.64
N PRO A 25 31.74 31.00 14.95
CA PRO A 25 33.08 31.49 14.62
C PRO A 25 33.42 31.28 13.15
N THR A 26 34.03 32.29 12.58
CA THR A 26 34.61 32.38 11.24
C THR A 26 35.77 31.40 11.11
N SER A 27 35.70 30.40 10.24
CA SER A 27 36.83 29.56 9.86
C SER A 27 37.51 30.11 8.61
N GLN A 28 38.81 30.40 8.77
CA GLN A 28 39.72 30.88 7.75
C GLN A 28 40.05 29.77 6.73
N HIS A 29 40.02 30.13 5.45
CA HIS A 29 40.55 29.31 4.36
C HIS A 29 42.08 29.33 4.35
N PRO A 30 42.75 28.18 4.10
CA PRO A 30 44.15 28.17 3.64
C PRO A 30 44.23 28.29 2.13
N ARG A 31 45.14 29.10 1.64
CA ARG A 31 45.50 29.31 0.24
C ARG A 31 46.27 28.12 -0.33
N PRO A 32 46.23 27.90 -1.68
CA PRO A 32 46.98 26.83 -2.32
C PRO A 32 48.45 27.19 -2.47
N ILE A 33 49.30 26.19 -2.32
CA ILE A 33 50.74 26.25 -2.58
C ILE A 33 50.99 25.85 -4.05
N GLU A 34 51.57 26.78 -4.82
CA GLU A 34 52.17 26.49 -6.12
C GLU A 34 53.48 25.73 -5.92
N SER A 35 53.69 24.65 -6.65
CA SER A 35 55.06 24.16 -6.96
C SER A 35 55.14 23.77 -8.42
N SER A 36 55.95 24.57 -9.12
CA SER A 36 56.47 24.39 -10.47
C SER A 36 57.37 23.13 -10.59
N GLY A 37 57.19 22.40 -11.64
CA GLY A 37 58.10 21.30 -12.01
C GLY A 37 57.93 20.91 -13.49
N SER A 38 58.65 21.66 -14.34
CA SER A 38 58.79 21.44 -15.79
C SER A 38 59.70 20.25 -16.05
N VAL A 39 59.27 19.27 -16.85
CA VAL A 39 60.19 18.37 -17.58
C VAL A 39 59.66 18.16 -19.00
N ARG A 40 60.61 18.35 -19.93
CA ARG A 40 60.46 18.38 -21.38
C ARG A 40 60.27 17.01 -22.01
N VAL A 41 59.55 17.06 -23.13
CA VAL A 41 59.34 16.07 -24.18
C VAL A 41 60.65 15.69 -24.90
N PRO A 42 60.71 14.53 -25.56
CA PRO A 42 61.10 14.52 -26.97
C PRO A 42 60.07 13.91 -27.90
N GLN A 43 59.99 14.57 -29.05
CA GLN A 43 59.25 14.18 -30.26
C GLN A 43 59.84 12.91 -30.89
N GLY A 44 58.95 12.09 -31.45
CA GLY A 44 59.29 11.03 -32.41
C GLY A 44 58.08 10.77 -33.33
N GLN A 45 58.35 10.85 -34.59
CA GLN A 45 57.50 10.97 -35.76
C GLN A 45 56.67 9.72 -36.15
N ALA A 46 55.67 10.02 -36.93
CA ALA A 46 55.15 9.34 -38.16
C ALA A 46 54.10 8.23 -37.97
N GLY A 47 52.88 8.56 -38.30
CA GLY A 47 52.18 8.10 -39.50
C GLY A 47 51.44 6.77 -39.35
N VAL A 48 50.14 6.78 -39.39
CA VAL A 48 49.31 6.08 -40.38
C VAL A 48 47.83 6.41 -40.06
N ALA A 49 47.12 7.00 -41.01
CA ALA A 49 45.71 7.24 -40.98
C ALA A 49 44.96 5.91 -41.09
N HIS A 50 44.23 5.53 -40.06
CA HIS A 50 43.13 4.58 -40.18
C HIS A 50 41.79 5.29 -39.97
N SER A 51 41.06 5.38 -41.07
CA SER A 51 39.67 5.80 -41.12
C SER A 51 38.82 4.91 -40.23
N ALA A 52 38.50 5.37 -39.05
CA ALA A 52 37.48 4.73 -38.19
C ALA A 52 36.12 4.97 -38.82
N SER A 53 35.59 3.98 -39.51
CA SER A 53 34.20 3.90 -39.91
C SER A 53 33.33 4.06 -38.67
N ARG A 54 32.61 5.17 -38.56
CA ARG A 54 31.50 5.36 -37.61
C ARG A 54 30.50 4.25 -37.87
N ALA A 55 30.56 3.21 -37.07
CA ALA A 55 29.48 2.22 -36.92
C ALA A 55 28.23 3.00 -36.52
N ARG A 56 27.29 3.17 -37.47
CA ARG A 56 25.91 3.61 -37.19
C ARG A 56 25.38 2.64 -36.16
N GLN A 57 25.27 3.09 -34.92
CA GLN A 57 24.45 2.41 -33.91
C GLN A 57 23.04 2.31 -34.49
N ARG A 58 22.67 1.11 -34.91
CA ARG A 58 21.27 0.76 -35.13
C ARG A 58 20.51 1.11 -33.88
N PRO A 59 19.38 1.83 -33.96
CA PRO A 59 18.51 1.97 -32.79
C PRO A 59 18.22 0.56 -32.29
N ARG A 60 18.50 0.27 -31.02
CA ARG A 60 17.96 -0.90 -30.34
C ARG A 60 16.44 -0.75 -30.47
N GLN A 61 15.84 -1.51 -31.38
CA GLN A 61 14.42 -1.78 -31.33
C GLN A 61 14.17 -2.35 -29.93
N SER A 62 13.60 -1.53 -29.07
CA SER A 62 12.94 -1.99 -27.87
C SER A 62 11.90 -3.00 -28.39
N ASN A 63 12.04 -4.27 -28.05
CA ASN A 63 10.96 -5.24 -28.09
C ASN A 63 9.93 -4.83 -27.02
N GLY A 64 9.38 -3.63 -27.16
CA GLY A 64 8.22 -3.18 -26.41
C GLY A 64 7.06 -4.06 -26.88
N VAL A 65 6.76 -5.06 -26.10
CA VAL A 65 5.50 -5.77 -26.22
C VAL A 65 4.42 -4.70 -26.32
N ASP A 66 3.62 -4.73 -27.39
CA ASP A 66 2.56 -3.74 -27.57
C ASP A 66 1.50 -3.97 -26.48
N VAL A 67 1.66 -3.25 -25.39
CA VAL A 67 0.80 -3.32 -24.20
C VAL A 67 -0.66 -3.03 -24.55
N VAL A 68 -0.88 -2.10 -25.50
CA VAL A 68 -2.23 -1.76 -25.98
C VAL A 68 -2.85 -2.95 -26.71
N ALA A 69 -2.08 -3.65 -27.55
CA ALA A 69 -2.57 -4.87 -28.20
C ALA A 69 -2.86 -6.00 -27.21
N GLN A 70 -2.06 -6.14 -26.15
CA GLN A 70 -2.35 -7.12 -25.09
C GLN A 70 -3.61 -6.73 -24.28
N LEU A 71 -3.75 -5.47 -23.91
CA LEU A 71 -4.94 -4.98 -23.22
C LEU A 71 -6.20 -5.21 -24.05
N LYS A 72 -6.17 -4.96 -25.36
CA LYS A 72 -7.28 -5.22 -26.27
C LYS A 72 -7.71 -6.69 -26.30
N ARG A 73 -6.79 -7.63 -26.04
CA ARG A 73 -7.11 -9.07 -26.00
C ARG A 73 -7.78 -9.50 -24.69
N ILE A 74 -7.53 -8.78 -23.61
CA ILE A 74 -8.05 -9.15 -22.28
C ILE A 74 -9.23 -8.29 -21.84
N CYS A 75 -9.43 -7.10 -22.43
CA CYS A 75 -10.56 -6.23 -22.16
C CYS A 75 -11.75 -6.60 -23.05
N SER A 76 -12.95 -6.32 -22.57
CA SER A 76 -14.17 -6.42 -23.36
C SER A 76 -14.22 -5.33 -24.43
N GLU A 77 -14.83 -5.63 -25.56
CA GLU A 77 -15.05 -4.69 -26.65
C GLU A 77 -16.23 -3.76 -26.35
N GLY A 78 -16.23 -2.57 -26.95
CA GLY A 78 -17.29 -1.58 -26.84
C GLY A 78 -16.99 -0.41 -25.90
N ASP A 79 -17.98 0.46 -25.75
CA ASP A 79 -17.90 1.63 -24.86
C ASP A 79 -18.57 1.29 -23.51
N PRO A 80 -17.86 1.38 -22.39
CA PRO A 80 -18.47 1.13 -21.07
C PRO A 80 -19.64 2.07 -20.75
N ARG A 81 -19.75 3.23 -21.42
CA ARG A 81 -20.89 4.17 -21.28
C ARG A 81 -22.20 3.61 -21.88
N GLU A 82 -22.10 2.63 -22.76
CA GLU A 82 -23.29 1.91 -23.27
C GLU A 82 -23.81 0.89 -22.26
N VAL A 83 -22.93 0.35 -21.42
CA VAL A 83 -23.27 -0.67 -20.40
C VAL A 83 -23.61 -0.05 -19.04
N TYR A 84 -22.90 1.00 -18.66
CA TYR A 84 -23.06 1.67 -17.36
C TYR A 84 -23.60 3.09 -17.51
N ARG A 85 -24.27 3.60 -16.44
CA ARG A 85 -24.84 4.97 -16.38
C ARG A 85 -24.71 5.56 -15.00
N GLY A 86 -24.95 6.87 -14.87
CA GLY A 86 -25.02 7.57 -13.57
C GLY A 86 -23.66 7.62 -12.87
N PHE A 87 -22.61 7.94 -13.61
CA PHE A 87 -21.26 8.02 -13.06
C PHE A 87 -21.13 9.13 -12.04
N THR A 88 -20.78 8.76 -10.80
CA THR A 88 -20.49 9.70 -9.71
C THR A 88 -19.06 9.46 -9.23
N LYS A 89 -18.27 10.52 -9.22
CA LYS A 89 -16.87 10.43 -8.76
C LYS A 89 -16.84 10.27 -7.25
N ILE A 90 -16.18 9.20 -6.78
CA ILE A 90 -16.03 8.88 -5.36
C ILE A 90 -14.58 8.95 -4.86
N GLY A 91 -13.60 9.02 -5.77
CA GLY A 91 -12.20 9.11 -5.38
C GLY A 91 -11.30 9.56 -6.53
N GLN A 92 -10.06 9.94 -6.18
CA GLN A 92 -9.01 10.30 -7.12
C GLN A 92 -7.72 9.64 -6.66
N GLY A 93 -7.21 8.69 -7.43
CA GLY A 93 -5.88 8.12 -7.21
C GLY A 93 -4.82 8.80 -8.11
N ALA A 94 -3.54 8.50 -7.89
CA ALA A 94 -2.44 8.99 -8.74
C ALA A 94 -2.57 8.50 -10.18
N SER A 95 -3.24 7.38 -10.40
CA SER A 95 -3.42 6.75 -11.72
C SER A 95 -4.71 7.13 -12.43
N GLY A 96 -5.65 7.79 -11.75
CA GLY A 96 -6.95 8.14 -12.34
C GLY A 96 -8.07 8.26 -11.31
N GLY A 97 -9.28 8.53 -11.80
CA GLY A 97 -10.50 8.68 -10.99
C GLY A 97 -11.17 7.35 -10.67
N VAL A 98 -11.83 7.28 -9.51
CA VAL A 98 -12.75 6.20 -9.16
C VAL A 98 -14.16 6.75 -9.13
N TYR A 99 -15.07 6.01 -9.75
CA TYR A 99 -16.45 6.40 -9.93
C TYR A 99 -17.36 5.25 -9.48
N THR A 100 -18.55 5.57 -9.01
CA THR A 100 -19.66 4.62 -9.01
C THR A 100 -20.46 4.75 -10.29
N GLY A 101 -21.15 3.69 -10.68
CA GLY A 101 -22.05 3.67 -11.81
C GLY A 101 -23.07 2.54 -11.66
N HIS A 102 -24.17 2.60 -12.40
CA HIS A 102 -25.19 1.58 -12.41
C HIS A 102 -25.15 0.81 -13.73
N GLU A 103 -25.09 -0.51 -13.66
CA GLU A 103 -25.22 -1.38 -14.82
C GLU A 103 -26.64 -1.28 -15.38
N LYS A 104 -26.75 -0.99 -16.69
CA LYS A 104 -28.05 -0.91 -17.38
C LYS A 104 -28.69 -2.30 -17.42
N GLY A 105 -29.99 -2.35 -17.17
CA GLY A 105 -30.75 -3.60 -17.14
C GLY A 105 -30.89 -4.21 -15.74
N THR A 106 -29.80 -4.38 -15.00
CA THR A 106 -29.83 -4.91 -13.63
C THR A 106 -29.94 -3.82 -12.56
N ASN A 107 -29.56 -2.59 -12.90
CA ASN A 107 -29.38 -1.46 -11.98
C ASN A 107 -28.37 -1.74 -10.83
N ARG A 108 -27.51 -2.73 -11.01
CA ARG A 108 -26.45 -3.07 -10.05
C ARG A 108 -25.46 -1.91 -9.93
N LEU A 109 -25.18 -1.52 -8.69
CA LEU A 109 -24.16 -0.52 -8.40
C LEU A 109 -22.76 -1.13 -8.51
N VAL A 110 -21.87 -0.47 -9.23
CA VAL A 110 -20.49 -0.92 -9.47
C VAL A 110 -19.51 0.21 -9.18
N ALA A 111 -18.27 -0.16 -8.87
CA ALA A 111 -17.14 0.75 -8.82
C ALA A 111 -16.35 0.67 -10.13
N ILE A 112 -15.95 1.83 -10.66
CA ILE A 112 -15.25 1.93 -11.93
C ILE A 112 -14.00 2.78 -11.74
N LYS A 113 -12.84 2.16 -11.93
CA LYS A 113 -11.56 2.87 -11.95
C LYS A 113 -11.18 3.22 -13.37
N GLN A 114 -11.00 4.51 -13.63
CA GLN A 114 -10.54 5.03 -14.91
C GLN A 114 -9.07 5.40 -14.81
N MET A 115 -8.26 4.91 -15.74
CA MET A 115 -6.81 5.04 -15.70
C MET A 115 -6.29 5.50 -17.05
N ASN A 116 -5.60 6.64 -17.09
CA ASN A 116 -4.91 7.09 -18.30
C ASN A 116 -3.64 6.25 -18.50
N LEU A 117 -3.59 5.48 -19.59
CA LEU A 117 -2.46 4.61 -19.91
C LEU A 117 -1.18 5.37 -20.27
N GLU A 118 -1.28 6.58 -20.79
CA GLU A 118 -0.11 7.39 -21.17
C GLU A 118 0.66 7.84 -19.92
N GLN A 119 -0.06 8.12 -18.84
CA GLN A 119 0.50 8.55 -17.56
C GLN A 119 1.07 7.40 -16.72
N GLN A 120 0.93 6.15 -17.17
CA GLN A 120 1.40 4.99 -16.42
C GLN A 120 2.83 4.60 -16.77
N PRO A 121 3.77 4.65 -15.82
CA PRO A 121 5.18 4.37 -16.09
C PRO A 121 5.48 2.89 -16.36
N LYS A 122 4.64 1.96 -15.89
CA LYS A 122 4.85 0.50 -15.97
C LYS A 122 3.59 -0.21 -16.44
N LYS A 123 3.31 -0.10 -17.72
CA LYS A 123 2.08 -0.65 -18.34
C LYS A 123 1.97 -2.18 -18.22
N ASP A 124 3.10 -2.89 -18.24
CA ASP A 124 3.12 -4.35 -18.11
C ASP A 124 2.53 -4.85 -16.79
N LEU A 125 2.71 -4.07 -15.71
CA LEU A 125 2.16 -4.42 -14.39
C LEU A 125 0.63 -4.36 -14.36
N ILE A 126 0.02 -3.47 -15.16
CA ILE A 126 -1.44 -3.33 -15.26
C ILE A 126 -2.05 -4.60 -15.87
N ILE A 127 -1.42 -5.13 -16.92
CA ILE A 127 -1.88 -6.37 -17.57
C ILE A 127 -1.90 -7.51 -16.54
N ASN A 128 -0.78 -7.68 -15.83
CA ASN A 128 -0.66 -8.72 -14.81
C ASN A 128 -1.72 -8.55 -13.71
N GLU A 129 -1.98 -7.31 -13.30
CA GLU A 129 -2.98 -7.00 -12.28
C GLU A 129 -4.39 -7.39 -12.73
N ILE A 130 -4.79 -7.03 -13.96
CA ILE A 130 -6.10 -7.41 -14.52
C ILE A 130 -6.23 -8.94 -14.60
N LEU A 131 -5.21 -9.64 -15.06
CA LEU A 131 -5.22 -11.09 -15.16
C LEU A 131 -5.39 -11.74 -13.77
N VAL A 132 -4.61 -11.28 -12.78
CA VAL A 132 -4.72 -11.74 -11.40
C VAL A 132 -6.11 -11.46 -10.83
N MET A 133 -6.71 -10.29 -11.14
CA MET A 133 -8.06 -9.96 -10.69
C MET A 133 -9.11 -10.88 -11.33
N LYS A 134 -9.03 -11.11 -12.63
CA LYS A 134 -9.95 -12.03 -13.36
C LYS A 134 -9.93 -13.44 -12.77
N GLU A 135 -8.75 -13.91 -12.37
CA GLU A 135 -8.55 -15.25 -11.82
C GLU A 135 -8.85 -15.38 -10.33
N SER A 136 -9.02 -14.25 -9.61
CA SER A 136 -9.11 -14.23 -8.15
C SER A 136 -10.54 -13.97 -7.66
N SER A 137 -11.52 -14.72 -8.14
CA SER A 137 -12.89 -14.66 -7.61
C SER A 137 -12.97 -15.37 -6.25
N HIS A 138 -13.33 -14.62 -5.19
CA HIS A 138 -13.43 -15.14 -3.82
C HIS A 138 -14.36 -14.26 -2.98
N PRO A 139 -15.12 -14.81 -2.00
CA PRO A 139 -16.03 -14.03 -1.15
C PRO A 139 -15.34 -12.89 -0.38
N ASN A 140 -14.06 -13.05 -0.02
CA ASN A 140 -13.29 -12.07 0.73
C ASN A 140 -12.29 -11.28 -0.11
N ILE A 141 -12.50 -11.22 -1.42
CA ILE A 141 -11.74 -10.36 -2.34
C ILE A 141 -12.75 -9.56 -3.15
N VAL A 142 -12.46 -8.26 -3.36
CA VAL A 142 -13.27 -7.42 -4.23
C VAL A 142 -13.28 -8.02 -5.64
N ASN A 143 -14.46 -8.41 -6.10
CA ASN A 143 -14.60 -9.13 -7.36
C ASN A 143 -14.45 -8.19 -8.55
N PHE A 144 -13.63 -8.60 -9.50
CA PHE A 144 -13.57 -8.03 -10.83
C PHE A 144 -14.87 -8.38 -11.59
N ILE A 145 -15.43 -7.41 -12.28
CA ILE A 145 -16.61 -7.59 -13.14
C ILE A 145 -16.18 -7.57 -14.59
N ASP A 146 -15.56 -6.47 -15.04
CA ASP A 146 -15.12 -6.30 -16.42
C ASP A 146 -14.02 -5.26 -16.56
N SER A 147 -13.45 -5.13 -17.77
CA SER A 147 -12.53 -4.06 -18.12
C SER A 147 -12.68 -3.66 -19.57
N TYR A 148 -12.51 -2.36 -19.86
CA TYR A 148 -12.67 -1.78 -21.20
C TYR A 148 -11.48 -0.88 -21.52
N LEU A 149 -11.11 -0.84 -22.78
CA LEU A 149 -10.12 0.09 -23.29
C LEU A 149 -10.82 1.11 -24.22
N CYS A 150 -11.04 2.31 -23.73
CA CYS A 150 -11.79 3.35 -24.41
C CYS A 150 -11.04 4.68 -24.39
N GLY A 151 -10.82 5.31 -25.55
CA GLY A 151 -10.23 6.65 -25.65
C GLY A 151 -8.83 6.80 -25.05
N GLY A 152 -8.00 5.74 -25.01
CA GLY A 152 -6.68 5.76 -24.37
C GLY A 152 -6.71 5.56 -22.87
N GLU A 153 -7.88 5.38 -22.28
CA GLU A 153 -8.11 5.06 -20.89
C GLU A 153 -8.47 3.60 -20.71
N LEU A 154 -7.96 3.01 -19.64
CA LEU A 154 -8.38 1.70 -19.17
C LEU A 154 -9.42 1.88 -18.06
N TRP A 155 -10.58 1.29 -18.26
CA TRP A 155 -11.66 1.26 -17.28
C TRP A 155 -11.73 -0.14 -16.67
N VAL A 156 -11.59 -0.23 -15.35
CA VAL A 156 -11.73 -1.49 -14.59
C VAL A 156 -13.00 -1.40 -13.77
N VAL A 157 -13.93 -2.32 -14.02
CA VAL A 157 -15.21 -2.41 -13.34
C VAL A 157 -15.14 -3.51 -12.29
N MET A 158 -15.56 -3.20 -11.08
CA MET A 158 -15.54 -4.10 -9.93
C MET A 158 -16.80 -3.93 -9.09
N GLU A 159 -17.05 -4.85 -8.18
CA GLU A 159 -18.13 -4.68 -7.22
C GLU A 159 -17.91 -3.45 -6.35
N PHE A 160 -19.00 -2.77 -6.01
CA PHE A 160 -18.97 -1.64 -5.10
C PHE A 160 -19.25 -2.11 -3.68
N MET A 161 -18.50 -1.58 -2.72
CA MET A 161 -18.60 -1.91 -1.29
C MET A 161 -19.11 -0.65 -0.56
N GLU A 162 -20.40 -0.64 -0.24
CA GLU A 162 -21.11 0.56 0.23
C GLU A 162 -20.71 1.01 1.64
N GLY A 163 -20.18 0.09 2.45
CA GLY A 163 -19.74 0.36 3.82
C GLY A 163 -18.40 1.10 3.92
N GLY A 164 -17.76 1.39 2.77
CA GLY A 164 -16.50 2.13 2.74
C GLY A 164 -15.28 1.33 3.19
N SER A 165 -14.24 2.03 3.63
CA SER A 165 -12.97 1.44 4.06
C SER A 165 -12.97 1.13 5.57
N LEU A 166 -12.17 0.14 5.97
CA LEU A 166 -11.93 -0.13 7.38
C LEU A 166 -11.25 1.05 8.09
N THR A 167 -10.50 1.89 7.35
CA THR A 167 -9.89 3.11 7.91
C THR A 167 -10.94 4.03 8.50
N ASP A 168 -12.10 4.17 7.84
CA ASP A 168 -13.18 5.01 8.35
C ASP A 168 -13.72 4.46 9.68
N VAL A 169 -13.81 3.13 9.81
CA VAL A 169 -14.23 2.48 11.06
C VAL A 169 -13.20 2.68 12.16
N VAL A 170 -11.93 2.44 11.87
CA VAL A 170 -10.82 2.55 12.85
C VAL A 170 -10.64 3.99 13.33
N THR A 171 -10.86 4.98 12.46
CA THR A 171 -10.69 6.39 12.80
C THR A 171 -11.77 6.90 13.77
N PHE A 172 -13.00 6.41 13.62
CA PHE A 172 -14.17 6.95 14.37
C PHE A 172 -14.67 6.01 15.48
N ASN A 173 -14.18 4.78 15.57
CA ASN A 173 -14.68 3.80 16.51
C ASN A 173 -13.56 3.05 17.22
N ILE A 174 -13.83 2.66 18.46
CA ILE A 174 -13.01 1.69 19.21
C ILE A 174 -13.57 0.31 18.91
N MET A 175 -12.79 -0.53 18.26
CA MET A 175 -13.18 -1.88 17.89
C MET A 175 -12.96 -2.86 19.07
N THR A 176 -13.92 -3.75 19.26
CA THR A 176 -13.73 -4.88 20.21
C THR A 176 -12.81 -5.94 19.61
N GLU A 177 -12.14 -6.73 20.43
CA GLU A 177 -11.30 -7.85 19.96
C GLU A 177 -12.07 -8.82 19.04
N GLY A 178 -13.34 -9.06 19.32
CA GLY A 178 -14.20 -9.89 18.47
C GLY A 178 -14.41 -9.30 17.07
N GLN A 179 -14.60 -7.98 16.95
CA GLN A 179 -14.70 -7.30 15.67
C GLN A 179 -13.37 -7.35 14.91
N ILE A 180 -12.26 -7.09 15.62
CA ILE A 180 -10.91 -7.18 15.04
C ILE A 180 -10.63 -8.60 14.54
N ALA A 181 -10.97 -9.61 15.33
CA ALA A 181 -10.82 -11.02 14.96
C ALA A 181 -11.64 -11.39 13.70
N ALA A 182 -12.87 -10.87 13.60
CA ALA A 182 -13.71 -11.09 12.41
C ALA A 182 -13.04 -10.49 11.16
N VAL A 183 -12.53 -9.24 11.25
CA VAL A 183 -11.80 -8.60 10.14
C VAL A 183 -10.56 -9.41 9.78
N CYS A 184 -9.75 -9.80 10.76
CA CYS A 184 -8.53 -10.58 10.52
C CYS A 184 -8.86 -11.93 9.88
N ARG A 185 -9.90 -12.63 10.34
CA ARG A 185 -10.33 -13.92 9.78
C ARG A 185 -10.74 -13.81 8.32
N GLU A 186 -11.62 -12.87 7.99
CA GLU A 186 -12.09 -12.71 6.62
C GLU A 186 -10.95 -12.24 5.69
N THR A 187 -10.07 -11.38 6.16
CA THR A 187 -8.85 -10.99 5.44
C THR A 187 -7.91 -12.19 5.22
N LEU A 188 -7.73 -13.05 6.22
CA LEU A 188 -6.91 -14.26 6.10
C LEU A 188 -7.46 -15.25 5.08
N LYS A 189 -8.80 -15.40 4.97
CA LYS A 189 -9.42 -16.23 3.94
C LYS A 189 -9.09 -15.70 2.53
N GLY A 190 -9.21 -14.38 2.33
CA GLY A 190 -8.80 -13.72 1.09
C GLY A 190 -7.30 -13.92 0.78
N LEU A 191 -6.43 -13.73 1.78
CA LEU A 191 -4.99 -13.94 1.65
C LEU A 191 -4.65 -15.41 1.36
N GLN A 192 -5.29 -16.37 2.03
CA GLN A 192 -5.09 -17.80 1.77
C GLN A 192 -5.39 -18.13 0.31
N HIS A 193 -6.49 -17.57 -0.24
CA HIS A 193 -6.83 -17.75 -1.65
C HIS A 193 -5.76 -17.15 -2.58
N LEU A 194 -5.30 -15.91 -2.36
CA LEU A 194 -4.24 -15.30 -3.15
C LEU A 194 -2.94 -16.08 -3.06
N HIS A 195 -2.54 -16.46 -1.85
CA HIS A 195 -1.31 -17.20 -1.58
C HIS A 195 -1.32 -18.59 -2.21
N SER A 196 -2.47 -19.26 -2.28
CA SER A 196 -2.62 -20.56 -2.97
C SER A 196 -2.40 -20.44 -4.48
N LYS A 197 -2.67 -19.26 -5.05
CA LYS A 197 -2.42 -18.94 -6.47
C LYS A 197 -1.05 -18.30 -6.71
N GLY A 198 -0.17 -18.30 -5.70
CA GLY A 198 1.15 -17.69 -5.81
C GLY A 198 1.14 -16.16 -5.87
N VAL A 199 0.07 -15.51 -5.46
CA VAL A 199 -0.05 -14.04 -5.45
C VAL A 199 0.26 -13.50 -4.07
N ILE A 200 1.13 -12.48 -3.98
CA ILE A 200 1.39 -11.69 -2.78
C ILE A 200 0.70 -10.34 -2.96
N HIS A 201 -0.04 -9.89 -1.95
CA HIS A 201 -0.76 -8.61 -1.99
C HIS A 201 0.16 -7.40 -1.82
N ARG A 202 1.03 -7.41 -0.81
CA ARG A 202 2.09 -6.43 -0.48
C ARG A 202 1.63 -5.06 0.01
N ASP A 203 0.34 -4.83 0.18
CA ASP A 203 -0.19 -3.57 0.73
C ASP A 203 -1.43 -3.83 1.59
N ILE A 204 -1.30 -4.71 2.58
CA ILE A 204 -2.35 -4.97 3.56
C ILE A 204 -2.34 -3.84 4.58
N LYS A 205 -3.47 -3.16 4.72
CA LYS A 205 -3.75 -2.05 5.64
C LYS A 205 -5.25 -1.76 5.66
N SER A 206 -5.72 -0.98 6.61
CA SER A 206 -7.15 -0.66 6.76
C SER A 206 -7.78 -0.01 5.52
N ASP A 207 -7.04 0.85 4.78
CA ASP A 207 -7.53 1.46 3.53
C ASP A 207 -7.92 0.43 2.45
N ASN A 208 -7.30 -0.75 2.48
CA ASN A 208 -7.50 -1.79 1.48
C ASN A 208 -8.45 -2.91 1.94
N ILE A 209 -9.09 -2.75 3.08
CA ILE A 209 -10.19 -3.60 3.54
C ILE A 209 -11.48 -2.83 3.37
N LEU A 210 -12.38 -3.37 2.55
CA LEU A 210 -13.67 -2.76 2.25
C LEU A 210 -14.80 -3.54 2.90
N LEU A 211 -15.83 -2.82 3.27
CA LEU A 211 -17.01 -3.32 3.99
C LEU A 211 -18.25 -3.16 3.12
N SER A 212 -19.16 -4.14 3.16
CA SER A 212 -20.51 -3.96 2.64
C SER A 212 -21.49 -3.59 3.76
N MET A 213 -22.67 -3.08 3.41
CA MET A 213 -23.71 -2.78 4.38
C MET A 213 -24.26 -4.03 5.09
N GLU A 214 -24.11 -5.22 4.50
CA GLU A 214 -24.45 -6.50 5.11
C GLU A 214 -23.36 -7.02 6.07
N GLY A 215 -22.25 -6.31 6.21
CA GLY A 215 -21.12 -6.71 7.06
C GLY A 215 -20.12 -7.66 6.40
N ASN A 216 -20.16 -7.80 5.08
CA ASN A 216 -19.13 -8.55 4.36
C ASN A 216 -17.82 -7.77 4.39
N ILE A 217 -16.71 -8.50 4.60
CA ILE A 217 -15.36 -7.94 4.66
C ILE A 217 -14.59 -8.48 3.45
N LYS A 218 -14.09 -7.57 2.62
CA LYS A 218 -13.36 -7.93 1.40
C LYS A 218 -12.04 -7.18 1.30
N LEU A 219 -11.01 -7.93 0.94
CA LEU A 219 -9.70 -7.40 0.60
C LEU A 219 -9.75 -6.75 -0.78
N SER A 220 -9.47 -5.47 -0.86
CA SER A 220 -9.36 -4.72 -2.11
C SER A 220 -7.90 -4.70 -2.55
N LYS A 221 -7.68 -4.74 -3.85
CA LYS A 221 -6.36 -4.47 -4.42
C LYS A 221 -6.25 -2.98 -4.67
N CYS A 222 -5.58 -2.24 -3.78
CA CYS A 222 -5.13 -0.84 -3.91
C CYS A 222 -5.94 0.12 -4.82
N PHE A 223 -7.28 0.05 -4.79
CA PHE A 223 -8.11 0.84 -5.69
C PHE A 223 -8.76 2.05 -5.04
N TYR A 224 -8.89 2.06 -3.72
CA TYR A 224 -9.48 3.15 -2.98
C TYR A 224 -8.40 3.91 -2.20
N ARG A 225 -8.01 5.06 -2.69
CA ARG A 225 -7.36 6.07 -1.88
C ARG A 225 -8.21 7.32 -1.90
N GLU A 226 -8.99 7.54 -0.87
CA GLU A 226 -9.53 8.84 -0.60
C GLU A 226 -8.39 9.85 -0.37
N ALA A 227 -8.54 11.02 -1.01
CA ALA A 227 -7.67 12.17 -0.81
C ALA A 227 -7.94 12.79 0.57
N ARG A 228 -7.46 12.19 1.65
CA ARG A 228 -7.55 12.74 3.00
C ARG A 228 -6.30 12.56 3.82
N VAL A 229 -5.12 12.72 3.27
CA VAL A 229 -3.96 13.22 4.03
C VAL A 229 -2.99 13.87 3.05
N GLN A 230 -2.88 15.20 3.13
CA GLN A 230 -1.74 15.93 2.63
C GLN A 230 -0.53 15.58 3.49
N THR A 231 0.07 14.44 3.28
CA THR A 231 1.46 14.19 3.64
C THR A 231 2.18 13.88 2.35
N ALA A 232 2.97 14.86 1.95
CA ALA A 232 3.73 14.90 0.71
C ALA A 232 4.57 13.63 0.50
N ASP A 233 4.59 13.19 -0.77
CA ASP A 233 5.77 12.79 -1.49
C ASP A 233 6.51 11.50 -1.12
N PHE A 234 5.82 10.36 -0.86
CA PHE A 234 6.50 9.07 -1.04
C PHE A 234 5.53 7.97 -1.52
N CYS A 235 4.62 8.28 -2.45
CA CYS A 235 3.92 7.27 -3.22
C CYS A 235 4.77 6.86 -4.43
N ILE A 236 5.59 5.84 -4.26
CA ILE A 236 6.13 5.12 -5.41
C ILE A 236 4.95 4.40 -6.06
N ALA A 237 4.44 5.04 -7.13
CA ALA A 237 3.51 4.54 -8.15
C ALA A 237 2.45 3.50 -7.69
N ASP A 238 1.20 3.91 -7.73
CA ASP A 238 -0.03 3.20 -7.35
C ASP A 238 -0.35 1.91 -8.15
N PHE A 239 0.57 1.40 -8.95
CA PHE A 239 0.37 0.19 -9.76
C PHE A 239 1.45 -0.85 -9.52
N GLY A 240 1.00 -2.09 -9.32
CA GLY A 240 1.87 -3.24 -9.29
C GLY A 240 2.35 -3.63 -7.90
N PHE A 241 1.58 -3.38 -6.83
CA PHE A 241 1.89 -3.93 -5.52
C PHE A 241 1.74 -5.46 -5.48
N CYS A 242 0.77 -6.03 -6.22
CA CYS A 242 0.64 -7.48 -6.32
C CYS A 242 1.77 -8.11 -7.14
N ALA A 243 2.32 -9.20 -6.67
CA ALA A 243 3.31 -9.98 -7.38
C ALA A 243 2.92 -11.44 -7.43
N THR A 244 2.99 -12.03 -8.62
CA THR A 244 2.89 -13.47 -8.79
C THR A 244 4.25 -14.11 -8.51
N ILE A 245 4.26 -15.16 -7.72
CA ILE A 245 5.41 -16.01 -7.47
C ILE A 245 5.27 -17.24 -8.36
N ASN A 246 6.19 -17.43 -9.31
CA ASN A 246 6.28 -18.65 -10.10
C ASN A 246 7.17 -19.67 -9.38
N GLU A 247 7.02 -20.96 -9.70
CA GLU A 247 7.83 -22.03 -9.11
C GLU A 247 9.34 -21.81 -9.25
N ALA A 248 9.79 -21.09 -10.31
CA ALA A 248 11.20 -20.74 -10.53
C ALA A 248 11.67 -19.51 -9.73
N GLN A 249 10.77 -18.68 -9.19
CA GLN A 249 11.08 -17.46 -8.43
C GLN A 249 10.15 -17.33 -7.23
N ASN A 250 10.41 -18.12 -6.19
CA ASN A 250 9.59 -18.13 -4.98
C ASN A 250 9.76 -16.91 -4.07
N LYS A 251 10.67 -15.98 -4.41
CA LYS A 251 11.03 -14.84 -3.58
C LYS A 251 11.21 -13.56 -4.38
N ARG A 252 11.03 -12.42 -3.72
CA ARG A 252 11.14 -11.06 -4.26
C ARG A 252 12.09 -10.22 -3.41
N THR A 253 12.64 -9.15 -3.99
CA THR A 253 13.56 -8.20 -3.32
C THR A 253 13.15 -6.74 -3.48
N THR A 254 12.06 -6.46 -4.20
CA THR A 254 11.59 -5.10 -4.47
C THR A 254 10.93 -4.48 -3.22
N MET A 255 11.36 -3.30 -2.79
CA MET A 255 10.70 -2.57 -1.71
C MET A 255 9.42 -1.92 -2.24
N VAL A 256 8.27 -2.45 -1.86
CA VAL A 256 6.93 -2.04 -2.29
C VAL A 256 5.96 -2.19 -1.12
N GLY A 257 5.00 -1.29 -0.99
CA GLY A 257 4.00 -1.24 0.06
C GLY A 257 3.96 0.13 0.75
N THR A 258 3.07 0.29 1.71
CA THR A 258 2.98 1.49 2.55
C THR A 258 3.95 1.35 3.73
N PRO A 259 4.84 2.32 3.99
CA PRO A 259 5.98 2.17 4.92
C PRO A 259 5.65 1.57 6.28
N TYR A 260 4.63 2.06 6.96
CA TYR A 260 4.29 1.68 8.34
C TYR A 260 3.83 0.22 8.51
N TRP A 261 3.29 -0.40 7.44
CA TRP A 261 2.82 -1.80 7.43
C TRP A 261 3.84 -2.78 6.84
N MET A 262 5.00 -2.30 6.34
CA MET A 262 6.01 -3.15 5.71
C MET A 262 6.67 -4.10 6.69
N ALA A 263 6.90 -5.33 6.24
CA ALA A 263 7.68 -6.32 6.98
C ALA A 263 9.20 -5.96 6.99
N PRO A 264 9.95 -6.31 8.05
CA PRO A 264 11.38 -5.99 8.16
C PRO A 264 12.22 -6.49 6.98
N GLU A 265 11.92 -7.67 6.45
CA GLU A 265 12.62 -8.22 5.28
C GLU A 265 12.37 -7.42 4.00
N VAL A 266 11.18 -6.78 3.84
CA VAL A 266 10.90 -5.88 2.72
C VAL A 266 11.73 -4.60 2.85
N VAL A 267 11.76 -4.01 4.05
CA VAL A 267 12.52 -2.79 4.36
C VAL A 267 14.01 -3.00 4.17
N THR A 268 14.53 -4.13 4.62
CA THR A 268 15.96 -4.49 4.49
C THR A 268 16.32 -5.06 3.12
N ARG A 269 15.37 -5.08 2.16
CA ARG A 269 15.55 -5.58 0.79
C ARG A 269 16.10 -7.02 0.71
N LYS A 270 15.76 -7.82 1.71
CA LYS A 270 16.02 -9.26 1.66
C LYS A 270 15.02 -9.95 0.74
N GLU A 271 15.30 -11.18 0.40
CA GLU A 271 14.32 -12.01 -0.30
C GLU A 271 13.09 -12.24 0.58
N TYR A 272 11.90 -12.02 0.05
CA TYR A 272 10.66 -12.19 0.77
C TYR A 272 9.60 -12.96 -0.04
N GLY A 273 8.66 -13.57 0.66
CA GLY A 273 7.56 -14.33 0.10
C GLY A 273 6.20 -13.87 0.65
N ARG A 274 5.21 -14.74 0.54
CA ARG A 274 3.80 -14.47 0.93
C ARG A 274 3.60 -14.09 2.41
N LYS A 275 4.52 -14.43 3.30
CA LYS A 275 4.44 -14.13 4.74
C LYS A 275 4.61 -12.64 5.09
N VAL A 276 5.00 -11.78 4.12
CA VAL A 276 4.99 -10.32 4.31
C VAL A 276 3.58 -9.79 4.50
N ASP A 277 2.57 -10.38 3.85
CA ASP A 277 1.17 -10.00 4.02
C ASP A 277 0.67 -10.33 5.43
N ILE A 278 1.19 -11.39 6.07
CA ILE A 278 0.85 -11.78 7.44
C ILE A 278 1.42 -10.78 8.44
N TRP A 279 2.65 -10.29 8.23
CA TRP A 279 3.19 -9.20 9.01
C TRP A 279 2.31 -7.96 8.92
N SER A 280 1.99 -7.53 7.68
CA SER A 280 1.15 -6.35 7.45
C SER A 280 -0.24 -6.50 8.09
N LEU A 281 -0.81 -7.71 8.09
CA LEU A 281 -2.05 -8.02 8.81
C LEU A 281 -1.89 -7.86 10.33
N GLY A 282 -0.77 -8.29 10.91
CA GLY A 282 -0.47 -8.08 12.32
C GLY A 282 -0.37 -6.59 12.68
N ILE A 283 0.27 -5.78 11.82
CA ILE A 283 0.31 -4.31 11.99
C ILE A 283 -1.09 -3.71 11.85
N MET A 284 -1.91 -4.17 10.91
CA MET A 284 -3.30 -3.72 10.76
C MET A 284 -4.14 -4.11 11.99
N ALA A 285 -3.85 -5.24 12.64
CA ALA A 285 -4.51 -5.59 13.90
C ALA A 285 -4.15 -4.61 15.02
N ILE A 286 -2.88 -4.18 15.12
CA ILE A 286 -2.47 -3.12 16.04
C ILE A 286 -3.15 -1.79 15.67
N GLU A 287 -3.23 -1.45 14.39
CA GLU A 287 -3.96 -0.27 13.90
C GLU A 287 -5.43 -0.27 14.37
N MET A 288 -6.11 -1.41 14.32
CA MET A 288 -7.50 -1.55 14.81
C MET A 288 -7.61 -1.43 16.35
N ILE A 289 -6.58 -1.80 17.10
CA ILE A 289 -6.55 -1.66 18.58
C ILE A 289 -6.27 -0.21 18.97
N GLU A 290 -5.27 0.41 18.34
CA GLU A 290 -4.67 1.68 18.77
C GLU A 290 -5.22 2.89 17.99
N GLY A 291 -5.99 2.66 16.92
CA GLY A 291 -6.50 3.69 16.01
C GLY A 291 -5.49 4.13 14.94
N GLU A 292 -4.24 3.71 15.06
CA GLU A 292 -3.14 4.07 14.15
C GLU A 292 -2.08 2.96 14.09
N PRO A 293 -1.36 2.79 12.98
CA PRO A 293 -0.26 1.86 12.91
C PRO A 293 0.94 2.37 13.72
N PRO A 294 1.84 1.48 14.19
CA PRO A 294 3.07 1.87 14.86
C PRO A 294 3.88 2.87 14.02
N TYR A 295 4.47 3.86 14.68
CA TYR A 295 5.34 4.89 14.09
C TYR A 295 4.64 5.86 13.11
N LEU A 296 3.30 5.96 13.09
CA LEU A 296 2.58 6.86 12.17
C LEU A 296 3.01 8.34 12.34
N THR A 297 3.36 8.76 13.56
CA THR A 297 3.84 10.12 13.86
C THR A 297 5.26 10.41 13.34
N GLU A 298 6.00 9.37 12.97
CA GLU A 298 7.35 9.50 12.44
C GLU A 298 7.33 9.73 10.92
N SER A 299 8.39 10.34 10.38
CA SER A 299 8.54 10.41 8.93
C SER A 299 8.65 9.00 8.33
N PRO A 300 8.19 8.77 7.07
CA PRO A 300 8.25 7.46 6.44
C PRO A 300 9.64 6.81 6.47
N LEU A 301 10.70 7.59 6.23
CA LEU A 301 12.07 7.09 6.29
C LEU A 301 12.49 6.69 7.71
N ARG A 302 12.07 7.47 8.72
CA ARG A 302 12.35 7.16 10.12
C ARG A 302 11.59 5.90 10.55
N ALA A 303 10.32 5.75 10.15
CA ALA A 303 9.52 4.56 10.40
C ALA A 303 10.18 3.31 9.80
N LEU A 304 10.64 3.35 8.56
CA LEU A 304 11.37 2.24 7.92
C LEU A 304 12.63 1.87 8.70
N TRP A 305 13.40 2.86 9.17
CA TRP A 305 14.57 2.60 10.00
C TRP A 305 14.19 1.92 11.32
N LEU A 306 13.14 2.38 12.00
CA LEU A 306 12.64 1.78 13.25
C LEU A 306 12.16 0.34 13.04
N ILE A 307 11.43 0.04 11.96
CA ILE A 307 11.01 -1.32 11.60
C ILE A 307 12.23 -2.23 11.42
N ALA A 308 13.26 -1.75 10.71
CA ALA A 308 14.46 -2.52 10.46
C ALA A 308 15.30 -2.80 11.71
N THR A 309 15.30 -1.88 12.68
CA THR A 309 16.15 -1.95 13.90
C THR A 309 15.44 -2.57 15.09
N ASN A 310 14.18 -2.22 15.33
CA ASN A 310 13.43 -2.66 16.52
C ASN A 310 12.72 -4.01 16.32
N GLY A 311 12.43 -4.38 15.05
CA GLY A 311 11.67 -5.59 14.76
C GLY A 311 10.20 -5.46 15.15
N THR A 312 9.70 -6.41 15.94
CA THR A 312 8.29 -6.44 16.40
C THR A 312 7.98 -5.19 17.22
N PRO A 313 6.95 -4.40 16.84
CA PRO A 313 6.58 -3.19 17.58
C PRO A 313 6.03 -3.54 18.96
N GLN A 314 6.17 -2.61 19.91
CA GLN A 314 5.49 -2.70 21.20
C GLN A 314 4.03 -2.29 21.02
N ILE A 315 3.13 -3.02 21.70
CA ILE A 315 1.70 -2.77 21.72
C ILE A 315 1.38 -2.01 23.00
N LYS A 316 0.61 -0.92 22.89
CA LYS A 316 0.11 -0.18 24.04
C LYS A 316 -0.87 -1.09 24.80
N ASP A 317 -0.77 -1.10 26.13
CA ASP A 317 -1.69 -1.86 27.00
C ASP A 317 -1.88 -3.35 26.63
N GLU A 318 -0.81 -4.03 26.19
CA GLU A 318 -0.82 -5.44 25.80
C GLU A 318 -1.45 -6.36 26.86
N GLN A 319 -1.30 -6.01 28.15
CA GLN A 319 -1.89 -6.75 29.28
C GLN A 319 -3.42 -6.80 29.25
N ASN A 320 -4.08 -5.84 28.57
CA ASN A 320 -5.53 -5.79 28.46
C ASN A 320 -6.07 -6.68 27.34
N LEU A 321 -5.19 -7.19 26.47
CA LEU A 321 -5.55 -8.09 25.38
C LEU A 321 -5.76 -9.52 25.89
N SER A 322 -6.71 -10.22 25.29
CA SER A 322 -6.90 -11.65 25.58
C SER A 322 -5.64 -12.48 25.25
N PRO A 323 -5.39 -13.59 25.94
CA PRO A 323 -4.27 -14.46 25.62
C PRO A 323 -4.27 -14.94 24.15
N VAL A 324 -5.44 -15.26 23.62
CA VAL A 324 -5.60 -15.74 22.22
C VAL A 324 -5.22 -14.64 21.23
N PHE A 325 -5.61 -13.40 21.51
CA PHE A 325 -5.28 -12.30 20.61
C PHE A 325 -3.79 -11.91 20.68
N ARG A 326 -3.18 -12.01 21.87
CA ARG A 326 -1.71 -11.88 22.03
C ARG A 326 -0.96 -12.94 21.26
N ASP A 327 -1.41 -14.20 21.30
CA ASP A 327 -0.83 -15.30 20.53
C ASP A 327 -0.94 -15.04 19.03
N PHE A 328 -2.09 -14.56 18.55
CA PHE A 328 -2.25 -14.18 17.15
C PHE A 328 -1.20 -13.14 16.73
N LEU A 329 -1.05 -12.04 17.49
CA LEU A 329 -0.06 -11.00 17.21
C LEU A 329 1.36 -11.54 17.27
N TYR A 330 1.66 -12.39 18.26
CA TYR A 330 2.97 -13.01 18.41
C TYR A 330 3.36 -13.86 17.20
N PHE A 331 2.43 -14.64 16.63
CA PHE A 331 2.72 -15.46 15.46
C PHE A 331 2.72 -14.66 14.14
N ALA A 332 1.89 -13.62 14.05
CA ALA A 332 1.84 -12.76 12.87
C ALA A 332 3.06 -11.83 12.75
N LEU A 333 3.61 -11.36 13.88
CA LEU A 333 4.68 -10.36 13.95
C LEU A 333 6.06 -10.96 14.29
N LYS A 334 6.32 -12.22 13.93
CA LYS A 334 7.67 -12.77 14.00
C LYS A 334 8.56 -12.08 12.98
N VAL A 335 9.71 -11.55 13.45
CA VAL A 335 10.71 -10.90 12.58
C VAL A 335 11.28 -11.90 11.57
N ASP A 336 11.55 -13.13 12.02
CA ASP A 336 11.99 -14.22 11.16
C ASP A 336 10.81 -14.75 10.32
N PRO A 337 10.82 -14.58 8.98
CA PRO A 337 9.72 -15.03 8.13
C PRO A 337 9.48 -16.54 8.17
N GLU A 338 10.52 -17.34 8.43
CA GLU A 338 10.37 -18.80 8.51
C GLU A 338 9.55 -19.20 9.76
N LYS A 339 9.70 -18.47 10.85
CA LYS A 339 8.96 -18.68 12.11
C LYS A 339 7.61 -17.98 12.14
N ARG A 340 7.37 -17.03 11.22
CA ARG A 340 6.07 -16.33 11.09
C ARG A 340 5.04 -17.30 10.54
N ALA A 341 3.85 -17.30 11.12
CA ALA A 341 2.73 -18.13 10.68
C ALA A 341 2.33 -17.81 9.22
N SER A 342 1.76 -18.80 8.53
CA SER A 342 1.07 -18.59 7.25
C SER A 342 -0.40 -18.23 7.48
N ALA A 343 -1.11 -17.78 6.42
CA ALA A 343 -2.55 -17.54 6.49
C ALA A 343 -3.31 -18.81 6.91
N HIS A 344 -2.88 -19.97 6.43
CA HIS A 344 -3.47 -21.25 6.80
C HIS A 344 -3.28 -21.59 8.29
N ASP A 345 -2.09 -21.34 8.84
CA ASP A 345 -1.78 -21.63 10.23
C ASP A 345 -2.64 -20.76 11.16
N LEU A 346 -2.74 -19.46 10.89
CA LEU A 346 -3.54 -18.53 11.69
C LEU A 346 -5.05 -18.84 11.63
N LEU A 347 -5.56 -19.29 10.50
CA LEU A 347 -6.96 -19.71 10.39
C LEU A 347 -7.27 -20.95 11.22
N ARG A 348 -6.30 -21.84 11.42
CA ARG A 348 -6.51 -23.07 12.20
C ARG A 348 -6.40 -22.90 13.72
N VAL A 349 -5.59 -21.97 14.20
CA VAL A 349 -5.16 -21.95 15.61
C VAL A 349 -5.89 -20.89 16.45
N SER A 350 -6.24 -19.73 15.88
CA SER A 350 -6.52 -18.56 16.72
C SER A 350 -7.94 -17.99 16.60
N LEU A 351 -8.62 -18.17 15.49
CA LEU A 351 -9.81 -17.35 15.20
C LEU A 351 -11.14 -18.06 15.41
N ASP A 352 -11.16 -19.39 15.44
CA ASP A 352 -12.39 -20.14 15.72
C ASP A 352 -12.87 -19.93 17.16
N VAL A 353 -11.94 -19.82 18.12
CA VAL A 353 -12.25 -19.58 19.53
C VAL A 353 -12.80 -18.17 19.77
N ILE A 354 -12.27 -17.15 19.07
CA ILE A 354 -12.76 -15.77 19.19
C ILE A 354 -14.11 -15.61 18.48
N CYS A 355 -14.36 -16.40 17.45
CA CYS A 355 -15.58 -16.29 16.64
C CYS A 355 -16.83 -16.82 17.29
N GLU A 356 -16.73 -17.76 18.23
CA GLU A 356 -17.88 -18.17 19.05
C GLU A 356 -18.45 -17.02 19.90
N LEU A 357 -17.62 -16.02 20.23
CA LEU A 357 -18.04 -14.79 20.90
C LEU A 357 -18.73 -13.78 19.96
N VAL A 358 -18.50 -13.86 18.66
CA VAL A 358 -18.93 -12.83 17.67
C VAL A 358 -20.28 -13.14 17.02
N THR A 359 -20.76 -14.38 17.05
CA THR A 359 -22.04 -14.78 16.42
C THR A 359 -23.28 -14.08 17.03
N ARG A 360 -23.10 -13.21 18.03
CA ARG A 360 -24.20 -12.44 18.66
C ARG A 360 -24.18 -10.93 18.43
N LEU A 361 -23.23 -10.39 17.66
CA LEU A 361 -23.13 -8.95 17.44
C LEU A 361 -23.36 -8.61 15.96
N THR A 362 -24.63 -8.35 15.65
CA THR A 362 -25.00 -7.69 14.41
C THR A 362 -24.36 -6.29 14.37
N TRP A 363 -23.61 -6.00 13.31
CA TRP A 363 -23.15 -4.68 12.97
C TRP A 363 -24.39 -3.77 12.81
N ARG A 364 -24.65 -2.91 13.77
CA ARG A 364 -25.51 -1.74 13.55
C ARG A 364 -24.55 -0.57 13.29
N VAL A 365 -24.48 -0.17 12.03
CA VAL A 365 -23.91 1.13 11.68
C VAL A 365 -24.85 2.17 12.31
N ALA A 366 -24.32 2.94 13.25
CA ALA A 366 -25.04 4.06 13.86
C ALA A 366 -25.05 5.28 12.91
#